data_83601fb192f449c630be5d92e297bfe0
#
_entry.id   83601fb192f449c630be5d92e297bfe0
#
_cell.length_a   1.000
_cell.length_b   1.000
_cell.length_c   1.000
_cell.angle_alpha   90.00
_cell.angle_beta   90.00
_cell.angle_gamma   90.00
#
_symmetry.space_group_name_H-M   'P 1'
#
loop_
_entity.id
_entity.type
_entity.pdbx_description
1 polymer ?
#
loop_
_entity_poly.entity_id
_entity_poly.type
_entity_poly.pdbx_seq_one_letter_code
_entity_poly.pdbx_strand_id
1 'polypeptide(L)'
;MRSRPGTGRACLSPPVDCFDGKIVAYTAGFSPNAELANRMPEKAASTLPGNARPLVHSDRGCHCRWPGWLGLMERFGLTRSMSAKGCSPDNAAAEGFFGRMKTEAVHPEKWEEHTRNEVLALVDEYIRWYNHERIKQSLGWMSPVQYRQSQGMAA
;
A
#
# COMPACT_ATOMS: atom_id res chain seq x y z
N MET A 1 7.35 -5.77 -6.92
CA MET A 1 8.15 -6.91 -6.47
C MET A 1 8.22 -7.95 -7.57
N ARG A 2 9.41 -8.41 -7.95
CA ARG A 2 9.61 -9.40 -9.01
C ARG A 2 9.96 -10.74 -8.40
N SER A 3 9.16 -11.78 -8.61
CA SER A 3 9.51 -13.17 -8.36
C SER A 3 10.12 -13.81 -9.62
N ARG A 4 10.90 -14.87 -9.44
CA ARG A 4 11.59 -15.60 -10.53
C ARG A 4 10.64 -16.38 -11.45
N PRO A 5 11.09 -16.82 -12.63
CA PRO A 5 10.25 -17.55 -13.59
C PRO A 5 9.72 -18.87 -12.98
N GLY A 6 8.42 -19.03 -12.96
CA GLY A 6 7.69 -20.18 -12.43
C GLY A 6 6.48 -19.82 -11.56
N THR A 7 6.57 -18.79 -10.73
CA THR A 7 5.48 -18.36 -9.81
C THR A 7 4.74 -17.11 -10.26
N GLY A 8 5.18 -16.48 -11.35
CA GLY A 8 4.62 -15.20 -11.80
C GLY A 8 5.07 -14.03 -10.91
N ARG A 9 4.84 -12.83 -11.41
CA ARG A 9 5.19 -11.57 -10.75
C ARG A 9 4.03 -11.14 -9.85
N ALA A 10 4.21 -11.15 -8.55
CA ALA A 10 3.23 -10.55 -7.65
C ALA A 10 3.33 -9.02 -7.71
N CYS A 11 2.22 -8.37 -7.96
CA CYS A 11 2.08 -6.92 -7.96
C CYS A 11 1.24 -6.53 -6.74
N LEU A 12 1.74 -5.62 -5.94
CA LEU A 12 1.09 -5.10 -4.76
C LEU A 12 1.00 -3.58 -4.87
N SER A 13 -0.18 -3.03 -4.64
CA SER A 13 -0.42 -1.59 -4.62
C SER A 13 -1.04 -1.20 -3.29
N PRO A 14 -0.22 -0.83 -2.29
CA PRO A 14 -0.69 -0.40 -0.99
C PRO A 14 -0.66 1.12 -0.88
N PRO A 15 -1.76 1.81 -0.58
CA PRO A 15 -1.71 3.18 -0.09
C PRO A 15 -1.24 3.19 1.38
N VAL A 16 -0.21 3.96 1.65
CA VAL A 16 0.37 4.15 2.98
C VAL A 16 -0.08 5.50 3.52
N ASP A 17 -0.70 5.51 4.70
CA ASP A 17 -1.01 6.76 5.38
C ASP A 17 0.28 7.35 5.99
N CYS A 18 0.64 8.55 5.55
CA CYS A 18 1.87 9.21 6.00
C CYS A 18 1.81 9.67 7.46
N PHE A 19 0.63 9.72 8.07
CA PHE A 19 0.47 10.09 9.47
C PHE A 19 1.07 9.06 10.44
N ASP A 20 0.76 7.79 10.23
CA ASP A 20 1.17 6.69 11.12
C ASP A 20 1.81 5.51 10.38
N GLY A 21 1.82 5.54 9.07
CA GLY A 21 2.33 4.47 8.23
C GLY A 21 1.39 3.27 8.11
N LYS A 22 0.12 3.39 8.51
CA LYS A 22 -0.88 2.34 8.30
C LYS A 22 -1.08 2.08 6.82
N ILE A 23 -1.16 0.81 6.45
CA ILE A 23 -1.62 0.42 5.12
C ILE A 23 -3.15 0.48 5.14
N VAL A 24 -3.71 1.50 4.52
CA VAL A 24 -5.15 1.82 4.56
C VAL A 24 -5.98 0.78 3.83
N ALA A 25 -5.48 0.34 2.69
CA ALA A 25 -6.05 -0.71 1.86
C ALA A 25 -4.93 -1.31 1.02
N TYR A 26 -5.20 -2.33 0.23
CA TYR A 26 -4.28 -2.79 -0.80
C TYR A 26 -4.99 -3.60 -1.86
N THR A 27 -4.38 -3.66 -3.03
CA THR A 27 -4.73 -4.63 -4.07
C THR A 27 -3.49 -5.43 -4.41
N ALA A 28 -3.67 -6.73 -4.58
CA ALA A 28 -2.62 -7.65 -4.95
C ALA A 28 -3.07 -8.54 -6.12
N GLY A 29 -2.14 -8.88 -7.00
CA GLY A 29 -2.40 -9.72 -8.16
C GLY A 29 -1.12 -10.13 -8.86
N PHE A 30 -1.24 -10.87 -9.95
CA PHE A 30 -0.10 -11.39 -10.70
C PHE A 30 0.10 -10.71 -12.07
N SER A 31 -0.68 -9.68 -12.36
CA SER A 31 -0.56 -8.87 -13.57
C SER A 31 -0.64 -7.38 -13.21
N PRO A 32 0.31 -6.56 -13.66
CA PRO A 32 0.24 -5.12 -13.50
C PRO A 32 -0.71 -4.55 -14.55
N ASN A 33 -2.00 -4.54 -14.27
CA ASN A 33 -3.02 -4.00 -15.17
C ASN A 33 -3.76 -2.81 -14.56
N ALA A 34 -4.50 -2.09 -15.39
CA ALA A 34 -5.28 -0.94 -14.98
C ALA A 34 -6.35 -1.29 -13.94
N GLU A 35 -6.96 -2.47 -14.04
CA GLU A 35 -7.98 -2.92 -13.09
C GLU A 35 -7.41 -3.04 -11.68
N LEU A 36 -6.24 -3.68 -11.53
CA LEU A 36 -5.57 -3.80 -10.24
C LEU A 36 -5.25 -2.43 -9.63
N ALA A 37 -4.73 -1.51 -10.45
CA ALA A 37 -4.41 -0.16 -10.01
C ALA A 37 -5.66 0.64 -9.63
N ASN A 38 -6.74 0.53 -10.39
CA ASN A 38 -7.98 1.28 -10.18
C ASN A 38 -8.78 0.78 -8.96
N ARG A 39 -8.69 -0.49 -8.62
CA ARG A 39 -9.37 -1.04 -7.44
C ARG A 39 -8.80 -0.52 -6.12
N MET A 40 -7.55 -0.10 -6.09
CA MET A 40 -6.90 0.39 -4.87
C MET A 40 -7.55 1.69 -4.35
N PRO A 41 -7.74 2.76 -5.16
CA PRO A 41 -8.39 3.98 -4.68
C PRO A 41 -9.85 3.75 -4.28
N GLU A 42 -10.58 2.83 -4.90
CA GLU A 42 -11.93 2.46 -4.48
C GLU A 42 -11.93 1.86 -3.07
N LYS A 43 -11.03 0.91 -2.81
CA LYS A 43 -10.86 0.33 -1.48
C LYS A 43 -10.43 1.36 -0.43
N ALA A 44 -9.47 2.22 -0.77
CA ALA A 44 -9.01 3.26 0.14
C ALA A 44 -10.13 4.25 0.45
N ALA A 45 -10.88 4.70 -0.56
CA ALA A 45 -11.98 5.64 -0.40
C ALA A 45 -13.10 5.10 0.48
N SER A 46 -13.38 3.79 0.43
CA SER A 46 -14.39 3.15 1.27
C SER A 46 -14.08 3.22 2.77
N THR A 47 -12.82 3.44 3.15
CA THR A 47 -12.38 3.56 4.55
C THR A 47 -12.39 5.01 5.07
N LEU A 48 -12.63 5.98 4.20
CA LEU A 48 -12.58 7.40 4.54
C LEU A 48 -13.93 7.89 5.09
N PRO A 49 -13.91 8.84 6.06
CA PRO A 49 -15.10 9.60 6.39
C PRO A 49 -15.65 10.35 5.17
N GLY A 50 -16.98 10.51 5.07
CA GLY A 50 -17.63 11.08 3.88
C GLY A 50 -17.22 12.52 3.54
N ASN A 51 -16.67 13.27 4.50
CA ASN A 51 -16.17 14.63 4.32
C ASN A 51 -14.65 14.72 4.14
N ALA A 52 -13.94 13.60 4.17
CA ALA A 52 -12.50 13.59 4.01
C ALA A 52 -12.08 13.90 2.57
N ARG A 53 -11.04 14.70 2.43
CA ARG A 53 -10.45 15.09 1.14
C ARG A 53 -8.93 14.90 1.19
N PRO A 54 -8.45 13.66 1.33
CA PRO A 54 -7.02 13.42 1.50
C PRO A 54 -6.23 13.75 0.23
N LEU A 55 -4.98 14.12 0.44
CA LEU A 55 -3.99 14.24 -0.61
C LEU A 55 -3.41 12.85 -0.90
N VAL A 56 -3.54 12.38 -2.13
CA VAL A 56 -2.95 11.12 -2.58
C VAL A 56 -1.69 11.40 -3.38
N HIS A 57 -0.55 11.02 -2.80
CA HIS A 57 0.75 11.12 -3.46
C HIS A 57 1.08 9.81 -4.16
N SER A 58 1.47 9.89 -5.42
CA SER A 58 1.89 8.73 -6.21
C SER A 58 3.17 9.03 -6.99
N ASP A 59 3.88 7.99 -7.37
CA ASP A 59 4.94 8.10 -8.35
C ASP A 59 4.39 8.44 -9.75
N ARG A 60 5.27 8.59 -10.72
CA ARG A 60 4.90 8.86 -12.12
C ARG A 60 4.61 7.59 -12.91
N GLY A 61 4.19 6.51 -12.26
CA GLY A 61 3.78 5.28 -12.92
C GLY A 61 2.72 5.53 -14.00
N CYS A 62 2.79 4.79 -15.09
CA CYS A 62 1.89 5.01 -16.23
C CYS A 62 0.41 4.90 -15.85
N HIS A 63 0.06 3.96 -14.96
CA HIS A 63 -1.33 3.77 -14.49
C HIS A 63 -1.89 4.97 -13.72
N CYS A 64 -1.05 5.74 -13.01
CA CYS A 64 -1.47 6.95 -12.30
C CYS A 64 -1.84 8.13 -13.23
N ARG A 65 -1.64 7.98 -14.52
CA ARG A 65 -2.00 8.96 -15.55
C ARG A 65 -3.12 8.48 -16.48
N TRP A 66 -3.58 7.25 -16.32
CA TRP A 66 -4.67 6.72 -17.12
C TRP A 66 -6.01 7.38 -16.79
N PRO A 67 -6.92 7.55 -17.78
CA PRO A 67 -8.21 8.20 -17.57
C PRO A 67 -9.05 7.58 -16.46
N GLY A 68 -9.03 6.24 -16.31
CA GLY A 68 -9.74 5.53 -15.26
C GLY A 68 -9.27 5.91 -13.86
N TRP A 69 -7.97 6.02 -13.66
CA TRP A 69 -7.37 6.49 -12.40
C TRP A 69 -7.76 7.93 -12.09
N LEU A 70 -7.64 8.82 -13.06
CA LEU A 70 -7.99 10.24 -12.91
C LEU A 70 -9.48 10.42 -12.57
N GLY A 71 -10.35 9.67 -13.23
CA GLY A 71 -11.79 9.68 -12.95
C GLY A 71 -12.13 9.23 -11.53
N LEU A 72 -11.41 8.24 -11.00
CA LEU A 72 -11.59 7.78 -9.61
C LEU A 72 -11.12 8.83 -8.60
N MET A 73 -10.00 9.51 -8.86
CA MET A 73 -9.54 10.61 -8.01
C MET A 73 -10.60 11.72 -7.92
N GLU A 74 -11.17 12.11 -9.06
CA GLU A 74 -12.24 13.10 -9.11
C GLU A 74 -13.51 12.63 -8.43
N ARG A 75 -13.97 11.40 -8.73
CA ARG A 75 -15.18 10.81 -8.14
C ARG A 75 -15.17 10.77 -6.62
N PHE A 76 -14.02 10.45 -6.02
CA PHE A 76 -13.88 10.38 -4.57
C PHE A 76 -13.40 11.69 -3.94
N GLY A 77 -13.24 12.76 -4.71
CA GLY A 77 -12.79 14.05 -4.23
C GLY A 77 -11.35 14.03 -3.67
N LEU A 78 -10.50 13.19 -4.22
CA LEU A 78 -9.11 13.05 -3.80
C LEU A 78 -8.22 14.05 -4.53
N THR A 79 -7.37 14.75 -3.79
CA THR A 79 -6.39 15.65 -4.40
C THR A 79 -5.16 14.86 -4.80
N ARG A 80 -4.75 15.03 -6.05
CA ARG A 80 -3.61 14.32 -6.61
C ARG A 80 -2.31 15.12 -6.43
N SER A 81 -1.29 14.44 -5.95
CA SER A 81 0.09 14.91 -5.93
C SER A 81 1.00 13.86 -6.59
N MET A 82 2.02 14.29 -7.29
CA MET A 82 2.96 13.39 -7.98
C MET A 82 4.39 13.78 -7.64
N SER A 83 5.25 12.76 -7.51
CA SER A 83 6.69 12.96 -7.37
C SER A 83 7.27 13.77 -8.53
N ALA A 84 8.26 14.60 -8.26
CA ALA A 84 9.03 15.24 -9.31
C ALA A 84 9.77 14.18 -10.15
N LYS A 85 10.05 14.52 -11.41
CA LYS A 85 10.76 13.60 -12.30
C LYS A 85 12.13 13.24 -11.73
N GLY A 86 12.36 11.95 -11.47
CA GLY A 86 13.62 11.46 -10.92
C GLY A 86 13.80 11.67 -9.41
N CYS A 87 12.77 12.06 -8.66
CA CYS A 87 12.80 12.27 -7.21
C CYS A 87 12.29 11.04 -6.44
N SER A 88 13.18 10.12 -6.05
CA SER A 88 12.87 8.99 -5.19
C SER A 88 12.43 9.38 -3.77
N PRO A 89 13.02 10.42 -3.12
CA PRO A 89 12.66 10.79 -1.75
C PRO A 89 11.19 11.12 -1.53
N ASP A 90 10.50 11.58 -2.58
CA ASP A 90 9.08 11.93 -2.51
C ASP A 90 8.16 10.72 -2.26
N ASN A 91 8.66 9.48 -2.43
CA ASN A 91 7.91 8.24 -2.24
C ASN A 91 8.47 7.37 -1.10
N ALA A 92 9.19 7.98 -0.17
CA ALA A 92 9.92 7.28 0.90
C ALA A 92 9.04 6.41 1.80
N ALA A 93 7.78 6.80 2.04
CA ALA A 93 6.86 6.03 2.88
C ALA A 93 6.54 4.67 2.25
N ALA A 94 6.22 4.64 0.96
CA ALA A 94 5.94 3.40 0.23
C ALA A 94 7.19 2.55 0.05
N GLU A 95 8.33 3.16 -0.29
CA GLU A 95 9.61 2.48 -0.42
C GLU A 95 10.06 1.86 0.91
N GLY A 96 9.85 2.55 2.01
CA GLY A 96 10.13 2.05 3.35
C GLY A 96 9.28 0.84 3.72
N PHE A 97 8.00 0.85 3.40
CA PHE A 97 7.12 -0.29 3.58
C PHE A 97 7.59 -1.51 2.78
N PHE A 98 7.86 -1.34 1.49
CA PHE A 98 8.34 -2.43 0.63
C PHE A 98 9.70 -2.99 1.08
N GLY A 99 10.60 -2.14 1.52
CA GLY A 99 11.89 -2.55 2.06
C GLY A 99 11.75 -3.46 3.28
N ARG A 100 10.88 -3.08 4.23
CA ARG A 100 10.59 -3.89 5.41
C ARG A 100 9.89 -5.19 5.08
N MET A 101 8.90 -5.17 4.21
CA MET A 101 8.20 -6.37 3.76
C MET A 101 9.16 -7.39 3.12
N LYS A 102 10.09 -6.93 2.28
CA LYS A 102 11.13 -7.79 1.70
C LYS A 102 11.98 -8.45 2.77
N THR A 103 12.44 -7.69 3.75
CA THR A 103 13.33 -8.17 4.80
C THR A 103 12.61 -9.07 5.81
N GLU A 104 11.39 -8.70 6.19
CA GLU A 104 10.67 -9.34 7.30
C GLU A 104 9.81 -10.53 6.84
N ALA A 105 9.31 -10.52 5.59
CA ALA A 105 8.40 -11.56 5.10
C ALA A 105 8.93 -12.32 3.87
N VAL A 106 9.52 -11.63 2.90
CA VAL A 106 9.90 -12.26 1.62
C VAL A 106 11.19 -13.06 1.72
N HIS A 107 12.22 -12.49 2.36
CA HIS A 107 13.52 -13.15 2.46
C HIS A 107 13.53 -14.34 3.42
N PRO A 108 12.86 -14.31 4.59
CA PRO A 108 12.77 -15.46 5.49
C PRO A 108 11.95 -16.61 4.92
N GLU A 109 10.90 -16.29 4.15
CA GLU A 109 10.02 -17.25 3.50
C GLU A 109 10.49 -17.52 2.08
N LYS A 110 10.62 -18.77 1.70
CA LYS A 110 10.94 -19.15 0.33
C LYS A 110 9.70 -19.05 -0.55
N TRP A 111 9.28 -17.85 -0.88
CA TRP A 111 8.07 -17.59 -1.67
C TRP A 111 8.06 -18.30 -3.04
N GLU A 112 9.22 -18.68 -3.54
CA GLU A 112 9.38 -19.45 -4.78
C GLU A 112 8.76 -20.85 -4.70
N GLU A 113 8.61 -21.39 -3.49
CA GLU A 113 8.01 -22.70 -3.22
C GLU A 113 6.49 -22.64 -2.99
N HIS A 114 5.92 -21.43 -2.90
CA HIS A 114 4.51 -21.21 -2.62
C HIS A 114 3.67 -21.06 -3.91
N THR A 115 2.44 -21.53 -3.83
CA THR A 115 1.43 -21.25 -4.86
C THR A 115 1.02 -19.78 -4.87
N ARG A 116 0.37 -19.34 -5.95
CA ARG A 116 -0.13 -17.96 -6.06
C ARG A 116 -1.07 -17.58 -4.92
N ASN A 117 -1.97 -18.47 -4.54
CA ASN A 117 -2.92 -18.23 -3.46
C ASN A 117 -2.23 -18.13 -2.10
N GLU A 118 -1.23 -18.97 -1.85
CA GLU A 118 -0.41 -18.90 -0.63
C GLU A 118 0.36 -17.59 -0.55
N VAL A 119 0.93 -17.11 -1.65
CA VAL A 119 1.62 -15.80 -1.69
C VAL A 119 0.65 -14.67 -1.34
N LEU A 120 -0.56 -14.66 -1.89
CA LEU A 120 -1.57 -13.64 -1.57
C LEU A 120 -1.98 -13.72 -0.09
N ALA A 121 -2.13 -14.91 0.46
CA ALA A 121 -2.45 -15.10 1.89
C ALA A 121 -1.31 -14.60 2.80
N LEU A 122 -0.05 -14.84 2.44
CA LEU A 122 1.11 -14.34 3.19
C LEU A 122 1.20 -12.80 3.15
N VAL A 123 0.88 -12.18 2.02
CA VAL A 123 0.80 -10.72 1.90
C VAL A 123 -0.29 -10.15 2.81
N ASP A 124 -1.47 -10.75 2.81
CA ASP A 124 -2.59 -10.32 3.66
C ASP A 124 -2.24 -10.43 5.14
N GLU A 125 -1.67 -11.57 5.55
CA GLU A 125 -1.22 -11.81 6.93
C GLU A 125 -0.14 -10.80 7.36
N TYR A 126 0.84 -10.54 6.50
CA TYR A 126 1.89 -9.56 6.79
C TYR A 126 1.33 -8.15 6.96
N ILE A 127 0.43 -7.70 6.08
CA ILE A 127 -0.16 -6.36 6.17
C ILE A 127 -1.00 -6.23 7.44
N ARG A 128 -1.76 -7.26 7.80
CA ARG A 128 -2.55 -7.28 9.04
C ARG A 128 -1.65 -7.17 10.27
N TRP A 129 -0.61 -7.98 10.34
CA TRP A 129 0.39 -7.91 11.40
C TRP A 129 1.09 -6.54 11.44
N TYR A 130 1.49 -6.01 10.28
CA TYR A 130 2.13 -4.71 10.16
C TYR A 130 1.27 -3.57 10.73
N ASN A 131 -0.01 -3.57 10.45
CA ASN A 131 -0.93 -2.55 10.92
C ASN A 131 -1.26 -2.69 12.42
N HIS A 132 -1.46 -3.89 12.91
CA HIS A 132 -2.03 -4.13 14.24
C HIS A 132 -0.99 -4.49 15.30
N GLU A 133 0.13 -5.07 14.94
CA GLU A 133 1.08 -5.64 15.91
C GLU A 133 2.51 -5.11 15.77
N ARG A 134 2.94 -4.76 14.56
CA ARG A 134 4.30 -4.30 14.34
C ARG A 134 4.52 -2.94 14.98
N ILE A 135 5.32 -2.91 16.06
CA ILE A 135 5.69 -1.68 16.77
C ILE A 135 6.72 -0.86 15.99
N LYS A 136 6.62 0.47 16.10
CA LYS A 136 7.56 1.43 15.52
C LYS A 136 8.04 2.40 16.57
N GLN A 137 9.35 2.63 16.60
CA GLN A 137 9.95 3.60 17.52
C GLN A 137 9.37 5.01 17.31
N SER A 138 9.17 5.41 16.06
CA SER A 138 8.60 6.71 15.69
C SER A 138 7.16 6.93 16.18
N LEU A 139 6.46 5.86 16.53
CA LEU A 139 5.10 5.90 17.07
C LEU A 139 5.06 5.61 18.59
N GLY A 140 6.15 5.83 19.30
CA GLY A 140 6.24 5.53 20.72
C GLY A 140 6.13 4.04 21.03
N TRP A 141 6.70 3.20 20.20
CA TRP A 141 6.66 1.72 20.30
C TRP A 141 5.25 1.13 20.22
N MET A 142 4.37 1.79 19.47
CA MET A 142 3.05 1.30 19.13
C MET A 142 2.98 0.85 17.68
N SER A 143 2.02 -0.02 17.37
CA SER A 143 1.65 -0.30 15.97
C SER A 143 0.89 0.89 15.37
N PRO A 144 0.78 1.00 14.04
CA PRO A 144 -0.02 2.05 13.39
C PRO A 144 -1.45 2.16 13.93
N VAL A 145 -2.14 1.03 14.11
CA VAL A 145 -3.51 1.02 14.64
C VAL A 145 -3.57 1.46 16.10
N GLN A 146 -2.66 0.97 16.94
CA GLN A 146 -2.58 1.39 18.36
C GLN A 146 -2.29 2.88 18.49
N TYR A 147 -1.38 3.40 17.69
CA TYR A 147 -1.08 4.83 17.67
C TYR A 147 -2.30 5.65 17.27
N ARG A 148 -3.00 5.23 16.21
CA ARG A 148 -4.21 5.88 15.72
C ARG A 148 -5.30 5.93 16.80
N GLN A 149 -5.51 4.84 17.50
CA GLN A 149 -6.44 4.76 18.64
C GLN A 149 -6.02 5.66 19.80
N SER A 150 -4.71 5.74 20.10
CA SER A 150 -4.20 6.63 21.14
C SER A 150 -4.43 8.11 20.85
N GLN A 151 -4.56 8.47 19.55
CA GLN A 151 -4.88 9.82 19.09
C GLN A 151 -6.40 10.08 18.99
N GLY A 152 -7.24 9.15 19.45
CA GLY A 152 -8.71 9.27 19.39
C GLY A 152 -9.30 9.06 18.00
N MET A 153 -8.55 8.49 17.08
CA MET A 153 -8.98 8.22 15.71
C MET A 153 -9.56 6.80 15.60
N ALA A 154 -10.48 6.60 14.66
CA ALA A 154 -10.94 5.27 14.31
C ALA A 154 -9.79 4.44 13.70
N ALA A 155 -9.73 3.19 14.09
CA ALA A 155 -8.69 2.26 13.63
C ALA A 155 -8.86 1.85 12.17
#